data_f0e5d0e6b2a614c01e3a40f04b6ed41c
#
_entry.id   f0e5d0e6b2a614c01e3a40f04b6ed41c
#
_cell.length_a   1.000
_cell.length_b   1.000
_cell.length_c   1.000
_cell.angle_alpha   90.00
_cell.angle_beta   90.00
_cell.angle_gamma   90.00
#
_symmetry.space_group_name_H-M   'P 1'
#
loop_
_entity.id
_entity.type
_entity.pdbx_description
1 polymer ?
#
loop_
_entity_poly.entity_id
_entity_poly.type
_entity_poly.pdbx_seq_one_letter_code
_entity_poly.pdbx_strand_id
1 'polypeptide(L)'
;MGLNVAVTGNTDIDTNLSHQQVSFVLNYPPGEVVDPTTEIKPYIYQNSRTDNHVALVKPTYVTPGRLEYVHNRALIFPAGNEYRRFEVINMHYATQGVDRMSYFAPYYHATLFADAPRRNYSFDMDHDGRYLIRYNLAQDTDTEADYLFVHFTLDMPRRTGGDFYLTGEFTYNSFTPEYKMEYDEAEQAYEATVMLKQGAYDFMYLWVPEGSEVGQTGPAEGNFYETENEYQVYIYHRPFGGRYDRLVAAQQVKFTQE
;
A
#
# COMPACT_ATOMS: atom_id res chain seq x y z
N MET A 1 -17.29 9.80 -19.60
CA MET A 1 -16.69 10.93 -18.89
C MET A 1 -15.18 10.90 -19.09
N GLY A 2 -14.50 12.06 -19.11
CA GLY A 2 -13.04 12.15 -19.26
C GLY A 2 -12.38 12.48 -17.92
N LEU A 3 -11.43 11.67 -17.48
CA LEU A 3 -10.67 11.86 -16.24
C LEU A 3 -9.21 12.19 -16.59
N ASN A 4 -8.63 13.16 -15.90
CA ASN A 4 -7.21 13.49 -15.97
C ASN A 4 -6.65 13.61 -14.56
N VAL A 5 -5.70 12.76 -14.21
CA VAL A 5 -5.09 12.67 -12.88
C VAL A 5 -3.63 13.10 -12.95
N ALA A 6 -3.18 13.85 -11.98
CA ALA A 6 -1.78 14.19 -11.75
C ALA A 6 -1.43 14.00 -10.28
N VAL A 7 -0.20 13.59 -10.03
CA VAL A 7 0.38 13.51 -8.68
C VAL A 7 1.58 14.44 -8.64
N THR A 8 1.67 15.23 -7.59
CA THR A 8 2.77 16.19 -7.38
C THR A 8 3.26 16.11 -5.94
N GLY A 9 4.43 16.65 -5.69
CA GLY A 9 4.84 16.99 -4.33
C GLY A 9 3.78 17.90 -3.68
N ASN A 10 3.55 17.71 -2.39
CA ASN A 10 2.61 18.52 -1.65
C ASN A 10 3.11 19.96 -1.50
N THR A 11 2.23 20.94 -1.70
CA THR A 11 2.53 22.37 -1.58
C THR A 11 2.46 22.90 -0.14
N ASP A 12 2.00 22.10 0.82
CA ASP A 12 1.98 22.46 2.23
C ASP A 12 3.39 22.34 2.83
N ILE A 13 3.95 23.46 3.33
CA ILE A 13 5.34 23.55 3.81
C ILE A 13 5.62 22.55 4.94
N ASP A 14 4.64 22.28 5.79
CA ASP A 14 4.82 21.40 6.94
C ASP A 14 4.95 19.92 6.56
N THR A 15 4.49 19.55 5.37
CA THR A 15 4.41 18.16 4.91
C THR A 15 4.99 17.92 3.50
N ASN A 16 5.55 18.95 2.86
CA ASN A 16 6.03 18.86 1.47
C ASN A 16 7.18 17.86 1.24
N LEU A 17 7.96 17.55 2.28
CA LEU A 17 9.06 16.57 2.21
C LEU A 17 8.62 15.14 2.56
N SER A 18 7.37 14.95 2.97
CA SER A 18 6.89 13.67 3.50
C SER A 18 5.56 13.20 2.91
N HIS A 19 4.92 14.03 2.08
CA HIS A 19 3.60 13.73 1.52
C HIS A 19 3.55 14.05 0.03
N GLN A 20 2.66 13.35 -0.66
CA GLN A 20 2.32 13.57 -2.07
C GLN A 20 0.87 14.01 -2.17
N GLN A 21 0.55 14.78 -3.21
CA GLN A 21 -0.80 15.29 -3.43
C GLN A 21 -1.35 14.83 -4.77
N VAL A 22 -2.51 14.20 -4.73
CA VAL A 22 -3.27 13.83 -5.91
C VAL A 22 -4.15 15.01 -6.33
N SER A 23 -4.17 15.31 -7.62
CA SER A 23 -5.06 16.27 -8.23
C SER A 23 -5.73 15.65 -9.45
N PHE A 24 -7.00 15.91 -9.67
CA PHE A 24 -7.66 15.40 -10.88
C PHE A 24 -8.79 16.32 -11.35
N VAL A 25 -9.10 16.17 -12.64
CA VAL A 25 -10.18 16.88 -13.31
C VAL A 25 -11.08 15.86 -13.99
N LEU A 26 -12.38 15.97 -13.73
CA LEU A 26 -13.42 15.19 -14.38
C LEU A 26 -14.20 16.07 -15.36
N ASN A 27 -14.21 15.71 -16.64
CA ASN A 27 -15.04 16.33 -17.66
C ASN A 27 -16.22 15.42 -18.01
N TYR A 28 -17.41 15.98 -18.14
CA TYR A 28 -18.63 15.23 -18.46
C TYR A 28 -19.55 16.04 -19.39
N PRO A 29 -20.38 15.36 -20.21
CA PRO A 29 -21.33 16.04 -21.09
C PRO A 29 -22.32 16.91 -20.30
N PRO A 30 -22.61 18.14 -20.72
CA PRO A 30 -23.62 18.97 -20.08
C PRO A 30 -24.98 18.27 -20.02
N GLY A 31 -25.63 18.31 -18.84
CA GLY A 31 -26.94 17.68 -18.60
C GLY A 31 -26.88 16.20 -18.20
N GLU A 32 -25.71 15.53 -18.24
CA GLU A 32 -25.56 14.14 -17.76
C GLU A 32 -25.54 14.08 -16.22
N VAL A 33 -25.06 15.13 -15.58
CA VAL A 33 -24.98 15.27 -14.10
C VAL A 33 -25.75 16.51 -13.70
N VAL A 34 -26.74 16.36 -12.82
CA VAL A 34 -27.60 17.45 -12.35
C VAL A 34 -27.01 18.10 -11.09
N ASP A 35 -26.67 17.29 -10.11
CA ASP A 35 -25.97 17.73 -8.90
C ASP A 35 -24.63 16.98 -8.75
N PRO A 36 -23.53 17.54 -9.24
CA PRO A 36 -22.24 16.89 -9.22
C PRO A 36 -21.72 16.61 -7.81
N THR A 37 -22.18 17.32 -6.79
CA THR A 37 -21.71 17.14 -5.42
C THR A 37 -22.31 15.93 -4.72
N THR A 38 -23.43 15.44 -5.20
CA THR A 38 -24.13 14.26 -4.66
C THR A 38 -24.08 13.07 -5.60
N GLU A 39 -24.08 13.31 -6.91
CA GLU A 39 -24.12 12.26 -7.92
C GLU A 39 -22.74 11.67 -8.24
N ILE A 40 -21.66 12.47 -8.13
CA ILE A 40 -20.28 12.03 -8.42
C ILE A 40 -19.59 11.62 -7.14
N LYS A 41 -19.06 10.39 -7.16
CA LYS A 41 -18.42 9.74 -5.99
C LYS A 41 -17.00 9.29 -6.35
N PRO A 42 -15.99 10.10 -6.04
CA PRO A 42 -14.60 9.71 -6.22
C PRO A 42 -14.11 8.80 -5.09
N TYR A 43 -13.24 7.85 -5.46
CA TYR A 43 -12.46 7.01 -4.56
C TYR A 43 -11.01 7.01 -5.05
N ILE A 44 -10.08 7.30 -4.14
CA ILE A 44 -8.66 7.42 -4.44
C ILE A 44 -7.88 6.47 -3.53
N TYR A 45 -7.05 5.61 -4.13
CA TYR A 45 -6.22 4.65 -3.45
C TYR A 45 -4.74 4.95 -3.71
N GLN A 46 -3.89 4.70 -2.72
CA GLN A 46 -2.44 4.68 -2.84
C GLN A 46 -1.98 3.23 -2.70
N ASN A 47 -1.23 2.73 -3.70
CA ASN A 47 -0.68 1.36 -3.73
C ASN A 47 -1.74 0.28 -3.46
N SER A 48 -2.96 0.47 -3.97
CA SER A 48 -4.12 -0.42 -3.76
C SER A 48 -4.52 -0.64 -2.29
N ARG A 49 -4.00 0.15 -1.36
CA ARG A 49 -4.32 0.06 0.07
C ARG A 49 -5.74 0.53 0.32
N THR A 50 -6.48 -0.25 1.09
CA THR A 50 -7.88 0.03 1.43
C THR A 50 -8.03 0.79 2.75
N ASP A 51 -7.03 0.73 3.62
CA ASP A 51 -7.04 1.37 4.94
C ASP A 51 -6.85 2.89 4.88
N ASN A 52 -6.04 3.40 3.95
CA ASN A 52 -5.73 4.83 3.81
C ASN A 52 -6.43 5.51 2.61
N HIS A 53 -7.42 4.85 1.98
CA HIS A 53 -8.11 5.42 0.83
C HIS A 53 -8.92 6.67 1.18
N VAL A 54 -9.06 7.57 0.21
CA VAL A 54 -9.92 8.75 0.31
C VAL A 54 -11.19 8.51 -0.50
N ALA A 55 -12.34 8.68 0.13
CA ALA A 55 -13.63 8.45 -0.50
C ALA A 55 -14.52 9.69 -0.42
N LEU A 56 -15.39 9.88 -1.42
CA LEU A 56 -16.45 10.89 -1.45
C LEU A 56 -15.95 12.33 -1.26
N VAL A 57 -14.72 12.60 -1.66
CA VAL A 57 -14.15 13.96 -1.59
C VAL A 57 -14.95 14.93 -2.47
N LYS A 58 -15.15 16.13 -1.99
CA LYS A 58 -15.86 17.18 -2.75
C LYS A 58 -14.91 17.91 -3.69
N PRO A 59 -15.38 18.32 -4.88
CA PRO A 59 -14.59 19.12 -5.79
C PRO A 59 -14.24 20.49 -5.18
N THR A 60 -13.07 21.00 -5.52
CA THR A 60 -12.63 22.33 -5.16
C THR A 60 -13.36 23.39 -6.01
N TYR A 61 -13.53 23.07 -7.30
CA TYR A 61 -14.25 23.94 -8.24
C TYR A 61 -15.26 23.13 -9.05
N VAL A 62 -16.43 23.72 -9.23
CA VAL A 62 -17.54 23.17 -10.02
C VAL A 62 -17.90 24.16 -11.12
N THR A 63 -17.79 23.72 -12.36
CA THR A 63 -18.25 24.46 -13.53
C THR A 63 -19.10 23.53 -14.42
N PRO A 64 -19.97 24.07 -15.28
CA PRO A 64 -20.78 23.23 -16.16
C PRO A 64 -19.93 22.26 -16.99
N GLY A 65 -20.15 20.95 -16.79
CA GLY A 65 -19.42 19.89 -17.49
C GLY A 65 -18.00 19.62 -16.96
N ARG A 66 -17.57 20.23 -15.85
CA ARG A 66 -16.21 20.07 -15.33
C ARG A 66 -16.16 20.17 -13.81
N LEU A 67 -15.53 19.21 -13.16
CA LEU A 67 -15.20 19.21 -11.72
C LEU A 67 -13.68 19.17 -11.56
N GLU A 68 -13.17 20.01 -10.67
CA GLU A 68 -11.74 20.07 -10.36
C GLU A 68 -11.50 19.74 -8.90
N TYR A 69 -10.60 18.80 -8.67
CA TYR A 69 -10.14 18.35 -7.36
C TYR A 69 -8.65 18.70 -7.23
N VAL A 70 -8.37 20.00 -7.19
CA VAL A 70 -7.02 20.58 -7.13
C VAL A 70 -6.82 21.31 -5.80
N HIS A 71 -5.59 21.31 -5.29
CA HIS A 71 -5.24 21.91 -4.00
C HIS A 71 -6.15 21.47 -2.83
N ASN A 72 -6.64 20.24 -2.87
CA ASN A 72 -7.53 19.70 -1.86
C ASN A 72 -6.71 18.96 -0.80
N ARG A 73 -6.78 19.43 0.45
CA ARG A 73 -6.04 18.82 1.57
C ARG A 73 -6.45 17.37 1.85
N ALA A 74 -7.68 16.99 1.54
CA ALA A 74 -8.12 15.60 1.69
C ALA A 74 -7.44 14.63 0.70
N LEU A 75 -6.75 15.15 -0.33
CA LEU A 75 -6.02 14.38 -1.33
C LEU A 75 -4.51 14.39 -1.09
N ILE A 76 -4.08 14.70 0.12
CA ILE A 76 -2.69 14.62 0.55
C ILE A 76 -2.48 13.30 1.27
N PHE A 77 -1.54 12.49 0.78
CA PHE A 77 -1.21 11.17 1.30
C PHE A 77 0.21 11.17 1.89
N PRO A 78 0.43 10.51 3.05
CA PRO A 78 1.78 10.19 3.48
C PRO A 78 2.50 9.40 2.39
N ALA A 79 3.70 9.84 2.01
CA ALA A 79 4.39 9.22 0.88
C ALA A 79 4.94 7.81 1.20
N GLY A 80 5.21 7.52 2.49
CA GLY A 80 5.84 6.26 2.87
C GLY A 80 7.28 6.17 2.39
N ASN A 81 7.70 4.97 2.08
CA ASN A 81 8.98 4.62 1.48
C ASN A 81 8.76 3.47 0.49
N GLU A 82 9.76 3.12 -0.33
CA GLU A 82 9.67 1.95 -1.19
C GLU A 82 9.40 0.68 -0.38
N TYR A 83 8.68 -0.29 -0.93
CA TYR A 83 8.42 -1.54 -0.24
C TYR A 83 9.72 -2.31 0.00
N ARG A 84 9.78 -3.04 1.11
CA ARG A 84 10.83 -4.04 1.35
C ARG A 84 10.56 -5.27 0.52
N ARG A 85 11.58 -6.02 0.19
CA ARG A 85 11.45 -7.17 -0.71
C ARG A 85 12.19 -8.38 -0.20
N PHE A 86 11.60 -9.55 -0.40
CA PHE A 86 12.29 -10.83 -0.25
C PHE A 86 11.80 -11.84 -1.28
N GLU A 87 12.60 -12.86 -1.48
CA GLU A 87 12.25 -13.99 -2.36
C GLU A 87 12.44 -15.32 -1.62
N VAL A 88 11.48 -16.22 -1.76
CA VAL A 88 11.54 -17.61 -1.28
C VAL A 88 11.22 -18.56 -2.44
N ILE A 89 11.98 -18.40 -3.52
CA ILE A 89 11.79 -19.14 -4.79
C ILE A 89 12.46 -20.51 -4.79
N ASN A 90 13.17 -20.87 -3.72
CA ASN A 90 13.77 -22.18 -3.50
C ASN A 90 13.81 -22.49 -2.00
N MET A 91 13.56 -23.75 -1.62
CA MET A 91 13.53 -24.16 -0.21
C MET A 91 14.88 -24.66 0.33
N HIS A 92 15.86 -24.89 -0.54
CA HIS A 92 17.14 -25.49 -0.17
C HIS A 92 18.27 -24.49 0.04
N TYR A 93 18.09 -23.23 -0.40
CA TYR A 93 19.07 -22.17 -0.22
C TYR A 93 18.38 -20.80 -0.06
N ALA A 94 19.06 -19.92 0.63
CA ALA A 94 18.63 -18.54 0.82
C ALA A 94 18.69 -17.76 -0.51
N THR A 95 17.68 -16.93 -0.74
CA THR A 95 17.57 -16.04 -1.89
C THR A 95 17.49 -14.59 -1.39
N GLN A 96 17.09 -13.63 -2.23
CA GLN A 96 17.07 -12.21 -1.86
C GLN A 96 16.29 -11.98 -0.57
N GLY A 97 16.87 -11.23 0.37
CA GLY A 97 16.25 -10.86 1.65
C GLY A 97 16.22 -11.97 2.71
N VAL A 98 16.60 -13.20 2.35
CA VAL A 98 16.61 -14.36 3.26
C VAL A 98 17.99 -14.56 3.85
N ASP A 99 18.10 -14.55 5.18
CA ASP A 99 19.33 -14.88 5.93
C ASP A 99 19.56 -16.39 5.95
N ARG A 100 18.53 -17.19 6.27
CA ARG A 100 18.68 -18.62 6.48
C ARG A 100 17.44 -19.40 6.07
N MET A 101 17.68 -20.56 5.44
CA MET A 101 16.67 -21.60 5.24
C MET A 101 16.91 -22.75 6.22
N SER A 102 15.84 -23.22 6.86
CA SER A 102 15.87 -24.35 7.81
C SER A 102 14.72 -25.31 7.53
N TYR A 103 14.91 -26.59 7.88
CA TYR A 103 13.83 -27.58 7.79
C TYR A 103 13.51 -28.12 9.18
N PHE A 104 12.27 -27.89 9.61
CA PHE A 104 11.67 -28.46 10.81
C PHE A 104 10.45 -29.26 10.39
N ALA A 105 10.58 -30.58 10.34
CA ALA A 105 9.54 -31.45 9.78
C ALA A 105 8.14 -31.12 10.31
N PRO A 106 7.12 -30.95 9.46
CA PRO A 106 7.15 -31.21 8.01
C PRO A 106 7.41 -29.94 7.14
N TYR A 107 7.75 -28.79 7.72
CA TYR A 107 7.82 -27.52 7.00
C TYR A 107 9.24 -26.97 6.88
N TYR A 108 9.45 -26.24 5.79
CA TYR A 108 10.59 -25.34 5.63
C TYR A 108 10.32 -24.00 6.30
N HIS A 109 11.38 -23.36 6.74
CA HIS A 109 11.37 -22.05 7.40
C HIS A 109 12.41 -21.15 6.74
N ALA A 110 11.96 -19.97 6.28
CA ALA A 110 12.81 -18.89 5.81
C ALA A 110 12.91 -17.82 6.91
N THR A 111 14.09 -17.59 7.44
CA THR A 111 14.35 -16.44 8.33
C THR A 111 14.86 -15.30 7.48
N LEU A 112 14.18 -14.18 7.45
CA LEU A 112 14.63 -12.97 6.75
C LEU A 112 15.73 -12.27 7.56
N PHE A 113 16.54 -11.44 6.89
CA PHE A 113 17.40 -10.52 7.63
C PHE A 113 16.53 -9.62 8.52
N ALA A 114 17.03 -9.34 9.75
CA ALA A 114 16.35 -8.42 10.64
C ALA A 114 16.31 -7.02 10.03
N ASP A 115 15.14 -6.43 10.01
CA ASP A 115 14.90 -5.09 9.53
C ASP A 115 15.02 -4.07 10.69
N ALA A 116 15.37 -2.84 10.34
CA ALA A 116 15.33 -1.71 11.26
C ALA A 116 14.46 -0.59 10.69
N PRO A 117 13.96 0.35 11.54
CA PRO A 117 13.25 1.52 11.07
C PRO A 117 14.07 2.36 10.09
N ARG A 118 13.49 2.71 8.96
CA ARG A 118 14.14 3.51 7.93
C ARG A 118 14.03 5.00 8.25
N ARG A 119 15.15 5.69 8.24
CA ARG A 119 15.22 7.13 8.56
C ARG A 119 15.50 8.01 7.35
N ASN A 120 15.84 7.39 6.24
CA ASN A 120 16.15 8.06 4.99
C ASN A 120 15.42 7.35 3.85
N TYR A 121 15.16 8.10 2.78
CA TYR A 121 14.73 7.51 1.53
C TYR A 121 15.82 6.59 0.98
N SER A 122 15.40 5.44 0.50
CA SER A 122 16.25 4.49 -0.19
C SER A 122 15.48 3.96 -1.38
N PHE A 123 15.91 4.35 -2.57
CA PHE A 123 15.33 3.84 -3.81
C PHE A 123 15.50 2.32 -3.88
N ASP A 124 14.41 1.62 -4.15
CA ASP A 124 14.39 0.23 -4.58
C ASP A 124 13.38 0.10 -5.70
N MET A 125 13.62 -0.83 -6.62
CA MET A 125 12.70 -1.12 -7.71
C MET A 125 11.70 -2.16 -7.23
N ASP A 126 10.75 -1.73 -6.42
CA ASP A 126 9.67 -2.57 -5.91
C ASP A 126 8.50 -2.69 -6.93
N HIS A 127 7.44 -3.36 -6.54
CA HIS A 127 6.23 -3.56 -7.32
C HIS A 127 4.99 -2.99 -6.60
N ASP A 128 5.16 -1.93 -5.82
CA ASP A 128 4.10 -1.23 -5.08
C ASP A 128 3.30 -2.17 -4.15
N GLY A 129 4.00 -3.09 -3.46
CA GLY A 129 3.42 -4.03 -2.49
C GLY A 129 2.85 -5.32 -3.08
N ARG A 130 3.07 -5.59 -4.36
CA ARG A 130 2.59 -6.80 -5.04
C ARG A 130 3.44 -8.02 -4.69
N TYR A 131 2.91 -9.21 -5.00
CA TYR A 131 3.65 -10.45 -4.90
C TYR A 131 3.50 -11.29 -6.17
N LEU A 132 4.45 -12.19 -6.37
CA LEU A 132 4.44 -13.14 -7.48
C LEU A 132 4.76 -14.54 -6.95
N ILE A 133 3.85 -15.50 -7.11
CA ILE A 133 4.13 -16.91 -6.83
C ILE A 133 5.14 -17.40 -7.85
N ARG A 134 6.26 -17.94 -7.36
CA ARG A 134 7.36 -18.41 -8.20
C ARG A 134 8.16 -19.52 -7.50
N TYR A 135 8.39 -20.57 -8.25
CA TYR A 135 9.33 -21.64 -7.89
C TYR A 135 10.31 -21.82 -9.06
N ASN A 136 11.61 -21.64 -8.82
CA ASN A 136 12.61 -21.58 -9.88
C ASN A 136 12.90 -22.92 -10.58
N LEU A 137 12.46 -24.05 -10.01
CA LEU A 137 12.60 -25.38 -10.58
C LEU A 137 11.29 -25.95 -11.14
N ALA A 138 10.17 -25.25 -10.97
CA ALA A 138 8.87 -25.69 -11.43
C ALA A 138 8.74 -25.65 -12.96
N GLN A 139 8.02 -26.63 -13.51
CA GLN A 139 7.47 -26.54 -14.86
C GLN A 139 6.13 -25.79 -14.86
N ASP A 140 5.37 -25.93 -13.78
CA ASP A 140 4.12 -25.24 -13.51
C ASP A 140 4.13 -24.71 -12.07
N THR A 141 4.42 -23.43 -11.93
CA THR A 141 4.50 -22.77 -10.62
C THR A 141 3.20 -22.82 -9.83
N ASP A 142 2.05 -22.77 -10.49
CA ASP A 142 0.74 -22.72 -9.82
C ASP A 142 0.47 -24.01 -9.02
N THR A 143 0.94 -25.13 -9.51
CA THR A 143 0.74 -26.46 -8.91
C THR A 143 1.92 -26.97 -8.11
N GLU A 144 3.16 -26.56 -8.44
CA GLU A 144 4.39 -27.12 -7.87
C GLU A 144 5.01 -26.25 -6.77
N ALA A 145 4.69 -24.94 -6.70
CA ALA A 145 5.14 -24.09 -5.59
C ALA A 145 4.47 -24.55 -4.28
N ASP A 146 5.25 -24.66 -3.21
CA ASP A 146 4.81 -25.17 -1.92
C ASP A 146 4.82 -24.08 -0.84
N TYR A 147 4.28 -24.36 0.33
CA TYR A 147 4.18 -23.45 1.45
C TYR A 147 5.32 -23.64 2.44
N LEU A 148 5.77 -22.53 3.04
CA LEU A 148 6.79 -22.50 4.08
C LEU A 148 6.46 -21.38 5.09
N PHE A 149 7.06 -21.47 6.28
CA PHE A 149 7.00 -20.40 7.26
C PHE A 149 8.06 -19.35 6.97
N VAL A 150 7.66 -18.08 6.91
CA VAL A 150 8.55 -16.93 6.76
C VAL A 150 8.57 -16.17 8.08
N HIS A 151 9.78 -15.96 8.62
CA HIS A 151 10.00 -15.23 9.87
C HIS A 151 10.48 -13.83 9.59
N PHE A 152 9.73 -12.85 10.07
CA PHE A 152 10.00 -11.43 9.96
C PHE A 152 10.44 -10.90 11.31
N THR A 153 11.46 -10.04 11.33
CA THR A 153 11.95 -9.37 12.53
C THR A 153 12.13 -7.88 12.25
N LEU A 154 11.53 -7.03 13.08
CA LEU A 154 11.74 -5.59 13.08
C LEU A 154 12.45 -5.19 14.38
N ASP A 155 13.75 -4.90 14.26
CA ASP A 155 14.61 -4.49 15.37
C ASP A 155 14.34 -3.02 15.74
N MET A 156 13.45 -2.83 16.70
CA MET A 156 13.13 -1.52 17.25
C MET A 156 12.57 -1.63 18.67
N PRO A 157 12.77 -0.58 19.50
CA PRO A 157 12.19 -0.55 20.84
C PRO A 157 10.66 -0.63 20.83
N ARG A 158 10.11 -1.27 21.88
CA ARG A 158 8.68 -1.39 22.07
C ARG A 158 7.96 -0.05 21.99
N ARG A 159 6.93 0.02 21.17
CA ARG A 159 6.03 1.16 21.04
C ARG A 159 4.68 0.84 21.68
N THR A 160 4.10 1.79 22.40
CA THR A 160 2.79 1.65 23.08
C THR A 160 1.70 2.42 22.32
N GLY A 161 0.43 2.02 22.52
CA GLY A 161 -0.74 2.70 21.96
C GLY A 161 -1.12 2.22 20.56
N GLY A 162 -0.74 1.01 20.19
CA GLY A 162 -1.09 0.36 18.94
C GLY A 162 -0.26 -0.89 18.70
N ASP A 163 -0.32 -1.41 17.49
CA ASP A 163 0.37 -2.64 17.07
C ASP A 163 1.02 -2.46 15.70
N PHE A 164 2.10 -3.20 15.44
CA PHE A 164 2.66 -3.35 14.10
C PHE A 164 2.02 -4.51 13.36
N TYR A 165 1.83 -4.30 12.06
CA TYR A 165 1.34 -5.31 11.13
C TYR A 165 2.23 -5.38 9.90
N LEU A 166 2.42 -6.59 9.39
CA LEU A 166 2.90 -6.82 8.04
C LEU A 166 1.81 -6.42 7.05
N THR A 167 2.15 -5.74 5.98
CA THR A 167 1.23 -5.38 4.91
C THR A 167 1.85 -5.55 3.53
N GLY A 168 1.02 -5.81 2.57
CA GLY A 168 1.30 -6.02 1.17
C GLY A 168 0.07 -6.68 0.53
N GLU A 169 0.07 -6.89 -0.76
CA GLU A 169 -1.05 -7.53 -1.45
C GLU A 169 -1.32 -8.95 -0.91
N PHE A 170 -0.28 -9.69 -0.48
CA PHE A 170 -0.41 -11.03 0.10
C PHE A 170 -1.18 -11.06 1.44
N THR A 171 -1.31 -9.91 2.13
CA THR A 171 -2.15 -9.74 3.33
C THR A 171 -3.53 -9.19 2.99
N TYR A 172 -3.84 -9.02 1.70
CA TYR A 172 -5.02 -8.29 1.21
C TYR A 172 -5.11 -6.86 1.78
N ASN A 173 -3.96 -6.26 2.12
CA ASN A 173 -3.86 -4.96 2.80
C ASN A 173 -4.80 -4.86 4.02
N SER A 174 -4.89 -5.93 4.82
CA SER A 174 -5.77 -6.04 5.99
C SER A 174 -4.98 -6.30 7.27
N PHE A 175 -5.46 -5.73 8.38
CA PHE A 175 -4.84 -5.86 9.71
C PHE A 175 -5.48 -6.99 10.51
N THR A 176 -5.31 -8.23 10.04
CA THR A 176 -5.79 -9.41 10.76
C THR A 176 -4.76 -9.91 11.78
N PRO A 177 -5.18 -10.67 12.79
CA PRO A 177 -4.26 -11.22 13.80
C PRO A 177 -3.12 -12.05 13.21
N GLU A 178 -3.32 -12.65 12.04
CA GLU A 178 -2.31 -13.47 11.33
C GLU A 178 -1.08 -12.66 10.92
N TYR A 179 -1.26 -11.38 10.62
CA TYR A 179 -0.19 -10.47 10.15
C TYR A 179 0.28 -9.49 11.22
N LYS A 180 -0.29 -9.61 12.44
CA LYS A 180 0.14 -8.82 13.59
C LYS A 180 1.51 -9.27 14.05
N MET A 181 2.38 -8.32 14.38
CA MET A 181 3.67 -8.60 14.98
C MET A 181 3.57 -8.61 16.50
N GLU A 182 4.22 -9.57 17.14
CA GLU A 182 4.36 -9.66 18.59
C GLU A 182 5.73 -9.11 19.01
N TYR A 183 5.78 -8.44 20.15
CA TYR A 183 7.05 -7.92 20.68
C TYR A 183 7.73 -8.96 21.57
N ASP A 184 8.95 -9.36 21.20
CA ASP A 184 9.80 -10.20 22.02
C ASP A 184 10.65 -9.33 22.97
N GLU A 185 10.45 -9.50 24.29
CA GLU A 185 11.17 -8.75 25.31
C GLU A 185 12.62 -9.18 25.44
N ALA A 186 12.97 -10.41 25.08
CA ALA A 186 14.34 -10.89 25.15
C ALA A 186 15.20 -10.37 24.00
N GLU A 187 14.64 -10.41 22.78
CA GLU A 187 15.32 -9.91 21.58
C GLU A 187 15.14 -8.40 21.38
N GLN A 188 14.21 -7.78 22.11
CA GLN A 188 13.82 -6.36 21.98
C GLN A 188 13.41 -5.97 20.56
N ALA A 189 12.71 -6.86 19.88
CA ALA A 189 12.28 -6.73 18.51
C ALA A 189 10.81 -7.13 18.35
N TYR A 190 10.18 -6.68 17.26
CA TYR A 190 8.88 -7.21 16.85
C TYR A 190 9.09 -8.36 15.88
N GLU A 191 8.35 -9.44 16.09
CA GLU A 191 8.44 -10.65 15.29
C GLU A 191 7.07 -11.06 14.73
N ALA A 192 7.08 -11.66 13.56
CA ALA A 192 5.92 -12.33 12.97
C ALA A 192 6.36 -13.56 12.20
N THR A 193 5.51 -14.59 12.23
CA THR A 193 5.72 -15.81 11.43
C THR A 193 4.48 -16.06 10.59
N VAL A 194 4.63 -16.04 9.28
CA VAL A 194 3.52 -16.17 8.32
C VAL A 194 3.78 -17.34 7.40
N MET A 195 2.75 -18.17 7.15
CA MET A 195 2.82 -19.23 6.15
C MET A 195 2.54 -18.65 4.77
N LEU A 196 3.54 -18.66 3.89
CA LEU A 196 3.48 -18.15 2.53
C LEU A 196 3.83 -19.22 1.51
N LYS A 197 3.32 -19.07 0.30
CA LYS A 197 3.72 -19.91 -0.84
C LYS A 197 5.07 -19.42 -1.38
N GLN A 198 5.84 -20.30 -2.02
CA GLN A 198 7.09 -19.90 -2.69
C GLN A 198 6.83 -18.76 -3.67
N GLY A 199 7.63 -17.69 -3.60
CA GLY A 199 7.42 -16.50 -4.41
C GLY A 199 8.39 -15.36 -4.12
N ALA A 200 8.12 -14.25 -4.77
CA ALA A 200 8.71 -12.94 -4.51
C ALA A 200 7.64 -12.02 -3.93
N TYR A 201 7.98 -11.28 -2.90
CA TYR A 201 7.02 -10.52 -2.10
C TYR A 201 7.55 -9.13 -1.78
N ASP A 202 6.70 -8.15 -1.97
CA ASP A 202 6.88 -6.80 -1.45
C ASP A 202 6.08 -6.63 -0.16
N PHE A 203 6.66 -5.99 0.85
CA PHE A 203 6.01 -5.81 2.14
C PHE A 203 6.44 -4.52 2.84
N MET A 204 5.65 -4.09 3.83
CA MET A 204 5.96 -3.00 4.76
C MET A 204 5.54 -3.37 6.17
N TYR A 205 6.08 -2.63 7.15
CA TYR A 205 5.61 -2.62 8.52
C TYR A 205 4.75 -1.39 8.76
N LEU A 206 3.48 -1.57 9.04
CA LEU A 206 2.57 -0.48 9.37
C LEU A 206 2.23 -0.45 10.85
N TRP A 207 2.34 0.72 11.45
CA TRP A 207 1.86 0.97 12.80
C TRP A 207 0.38 1.32 12.75
N VAL A 208 -0.46 0.53 13.44
CA VAL A 208 -1.89 0.80 13.57
C VAL A 208 -2.17 1.26 15.00
N PRO A 209 -2.46 2.56 15.22
CA PRO A 209 -2.80 3.07 16.54
C PRO A 209 -4.05 2.39 17.10
N GLU A 210 -4.11 2.25 18.42
CA GLU A 210 -5.28 1.71 19.11
C GLU A 210 -6.56 2.48 18.74
N GLY A 211 -7.60 1.76 18.32
CA GLY A 211 -8.86 2.33 17.86
C GLY A 211 -8.83 2.94 16.44
N SER A 212 -7.72 2.80 15.70
CA SER A 212 -7.61 3.20 14.29
C SER A 212 -7.72 1.98 13.38
N GLU A 213 -8.22 2.21 12.17
CA GLU A 213 -8.20 1.24 11.08
C GLU A 213 -7.18 1.64 9.99
N VAL A 214 -6.40 2.72 10.22
CA VAL A 214 -5.43 3.26 9.27
C VAL A 214 -4.01 2.98 9.74
N GLY A 215 -3.24 2.30 8.92
CA GLY A 215 -1.83 2.01 9.15
C GLY A 215 -0.93 3.18 8.78
N GLN A 216 0.00 3.50 9.68
CA GLN A 216 0.97 4.57 9.54
C GLN A 216 2.33 4.01 9.12
N THR A 217 2.90 4.56 8.05
CA THR A 217 4.25 4.22 7.55
C THR A 217 5.36 4.84 8.40
N GLY A 218 5.11 6.03 8.95
CA GLY A 218 6.12 6.86 9.64
C GLY A 218 6.99 6.14 10.68
N PRO A 219 6.44 5.30 11.58
CA PRO A 219 7.21 4.67 12.65
C PRO A 219 8.30 3.68 12.19
N ALA A 220 8.05 2.90 11.14
CA ALA A 220 8.99 1.89 10.65
C ALA A 220 9.60 2.24 9.29
N GLU A 221 8.80 2.78 8.37
CA GLU A 221 9.25 3.02 7.00
C GLU A 221 9.68 4.47 6.75
N GLY A 222 9.21 5.41 7.57
CA GLY A 222 9.34 6.84 7.29
C GLY A 222 8.34 7.32 6.25
N ASN A 223 8.46 8.60 5.88
CA ASN A 223 7.68 9.21 4.81
C ASN A 223 8.59 10.15 4.02
N PHE A 224 8.76 9.88 2.75
CA PHE A 224 9.67 10.62 1.86
C PHE A 224 8.92 10.94 0.57
N TYR A 225 8.85 12.22 0.20
CA TYR A 225 8.10 12.65 -0.99
C TYR A 225 8.64 12.00 -2.27
N GLU A 226 9.89 11.54 -2.24
CA GLU A 226 10.59 10.86 -3.34
C GLU A 226 10.01 9.49 -3.69
N THR A 227 9.29 8.86 -2.77
CA THR A 227 8.77 7.49 -2.94
C THR A 227 7.93 7.35 -4.20
N GLU A 228 8.22 6.34 -5.01
CA GLU A 228 7.45 6.01 -6.20
C GLU A 228 6.15 5.30 -5.80
N ASN A 229 5.05 6.04 -5.74
CA ASN A 229 3.74 5.48 -5.39
C ASN A 229 2.82 5.41 -6.60
N GLU A 230 1.98 4.38 -6.63
CA GLU A 230 0.89 4.24 -7.59
C GLU A 230 -0.41 4.76 -6.99
N TYR A 231 -1.11 5.61 -7.74
CA TYR A 231 -2.41 6.13 -7.34
C TYR A 231 -3.48 5.69 -8.32
N GLN A 232 -4.60 5.19 -7.79
CA GLN A 232 -5.77 4.80 -8.56
C GLN A 232 -6.94 5.72 -8.20
N VAL A 233 -7.56 6.34 -9.21
CA VAL A 233 -8.73 7.19 -9.07
C VAL A 233 -9.90 6.54 -9.78
N TYR A 234 -10.93 6.23 -9.02
CA TYR A 234 -12.19 5.66 -9.53
C TYR A 234 -13.31 6.67 -9.34
N ILE A 235 -14.06 6.96 -10.39
CA ILE A 235 -15.20 7.86 -10.35
C ILE A 235 -16.48 7.08 -10.59
N TYR A 236 -17.34 7.08 -9.59
CA TYR A 236 -18.68 6.51 -9.72
C TYR A 236 -19.71 7.62 -9.88
N HIS A 237 -20.73 7.34 -10.66
CA HIS A 237 -21.88 8.20 -10.87
C HIS A 237 -23.16 7.50 -10.46
N ARG A 238 -23.95 8.16 -9.60
CA ARG A 238 -25.33 7.75 -9.26
C ARG A 238 -26.27 8.89 -9.63
N PRO A 239 -26.98 8.81 -10.76
CA PRO A 239 -27.97 9.83 -11.14
C PRO A 239 -29.06 9.95 -10.07
N PHE A 240 -29.67 11.12 -9.97
CA PHE A 240 -30.80 11.34 -9.06
C PHE A 240 -31.89 10.28 -9.27
N GLY A 241 -32.32 9.62 -8.19
CA GLY A 241 -33.26 8.49 -8.24
C GLY A 241 -32.65 7.15 -8.69
N GLY A 242 -31.36 7.10 -9.01
CA GLY A 242 -30.64 5.87 -9.35
C GLY A 242 -30.47 4.95 -8.13
N ARG A 243 -30.47 3.63 -8.38
CA ARG A 243 -30.39 2.59 -7.33
C ARG A 243 -28.98 2.03 -7.14
N TYR A 244 -28.03 2.34 -8.03
CA TYR A 244 -26.67 1.80 -7.99
C TYR A 244 -25.65 2.85 -8.45
N ASP A 245 -24.42 2.67 -8.00
CA ASP A 245 -23.28 3.44 -8.46
C ASP A 245 -22.69 2.79 -9.71
N ARG A 246 -22.46 3.58 -10.77
CA ARG A 246 -21.86 3.13 -12.02
C ARG A 246 -20.45 3.70 -12.14
N LEU A 247 -19.46 2.86 -12.31
CA LEU A 247 -18.10 3.31 -12.64
C LEU A 247 -18.11 4.00 -14.00
N VAL A 248 -17.74 5.27 -14.04
CA VAL A 248 -17.80 6.11 -15.26
C VAL A 248 -16.44 6.59 -15.74
N ALA A 249 -15.43 6.56 -14.87
CA ALA A 249 -14.04 6.79 -15.21
C ALA A 249 -13.13 6.11 -14.20
N ALA A 250 -11.96 5.64 -14.67
CA ALA A 250 -10.89 5.13 -13.85
C ALA A 250 -9.56 5.53 -14.49
N GLN A 251 -8.59 5.92 -13.67
CA GLN A 251 -7.23 6.20 -14.11
C GLN A 251 -6.25 5.81 -13.02
N GLN A 252 -5.15 5.21 -13.43
CA GLN A 252 -3.99 4.88 -12.62
C GLN A 252 -2.85 5.78 -13.06
N VAL A 253 -2.09 6.28 -12.10
CA VAL A 253 -0.91 7.11 -12.33
C VAL A 253 0.17 6.74 -11.34
N LYS A 254 1.41 6.62 -11.80
CA LYS A 254 2.58 6.42 -10.94
C LYS A 254 3.27 7.78 -10.74
N PHE A 255 3.59 8.09 -9.48
CA PHE A 255 4.48 9.20 -9.16
C PHE A 255 5.92 8.71 -9.37
N THR A 256 6.64 9.35 -10.26
CA THR A 256 8.08 9.12 -10.49
C THR A 256 8.79 10.47 -10.42
N GLN A 257 9.97 10.48 -9.85
CA GLN A 257 10.83 11.66 -9.94
C GLN A 257 11.38 11.79 -11.37
N GLU A 258 11.25 12.96 -11.97
CA GLU A 258 11.94 13.32 -13.20
C GLU A 258 13.39 13.71 -12.93
#